data_6eb9258ea89d13c2274cc25af1a34c63
#
_entry.id   6eb9258ea89d13c2274cc25af1a34c63
#
_cell.length_a   1.000
_cell.length_b   1.000
_cell.length_c   1.000
_cell.angle_alpha   90.00
_cell.angle_beta   90.00
_cell.angle_gamma   90.00
#
_symmetry.space_group_name_H-M   'P 1'
#
loop_
_entity.id
_entity.type
_entity.pdbx_description
1 polymer ?
#
loop_
_entity_poly.entity_id
_entity_poly.type
_entity_poly.pdbx_seq_one_letter_code
_entity_poly.pdbx_strand_id
1 'polypeptide(L)'
;DYCYEESPEDSIWIRSIASYGHWSRILYNMLWIFAVLFPITVFISAFVGYHILKKALQPIYTISDMAKEISFSVNLSKRIETSNTHDEFSYLADAFNSMIAKLEKSFEKEKQFTSDAAHELRTPISVIQSHCEYCLDELKLTDSVREEIEIIYKKTTYIGQLVSQLLTISRTDKHSFKPQKEEVDLTLLIESVIEELQQKAAYKNISLLFEYIPQNESYIIQGDTMLLMRMIYNLIENAINYGINGGCVWINLIKNQKNTDIIIKDNGIGIEKEHLDKIWNRFYRVDKSRSAGEGFGLGLSMVRFIVDIHGGSIAVKSKPGYGTTFTVSL
;
A
#
# COMPACT_ATOMS: atom_id res chain seq x y z
N ASP A 1 50.65 45.22 58.87
CA ASP A 1 51.31 45.89 59.95
C ASP A 1 50.53 45.58 61.23
N TYR A 2 51.17 44.82 62.16
CA TYR A 2 50.62 44.59 63.52
C TYR A 2 51.48 45.35 64.50
N CYS A 3 50.82 46.19 65.31
CA CYS A 3 51.52 46.88 66.43
C CYS A 3 51.23 46.13 67.73
N TYR A 4 52.26 45.73 68.40
CA TYR A 4 52.22 45.13 69.77
C TYR A 4 52.75 46.19 70.72
N GLU A 5 51.91 46.78 71.54
CA GLU A 5 52.31 47.72 72.58
C GLU A 5 52.33 47.04 73.96
N GLU A 6 53.48 46.78 74.45
CA GLU A 6 53.64 46.27 75.84
C GLU A 6 54.04 47.28 76.90
N SER A 7 54.48 48.49 76.50
CA SER A 7 54.67 49.66 77.38
C SER A 7 54.97 50.91 76.56
N PRO A 8 54.78 52.16 77.12
CA PRO A 8 54.93 53.42 76.38
C PRO A 8 56.35 53.74 75.90
N GLU A 9 57.38 52.98 76.28
CA GLU A 9 58.78 53.32 75.94
C GLU A 9 59.44 52.29 74.99
N ASP A 10 58.79 51.08 74.72
CA ASP A 10 59.34 50.09 73.80
C ASP A 10 58.32 49.58 72.76
N SER A 11 58.13 50.33 71.75
CA SER A 11 57.34 49.85 70.60
C SER A 11 58.25 49.15 69.60
N ILE A 12 58.02 47.81 69.42
CA ILE A 12 58.68 47.02 68.36
C ILE A 12 57.78 46.91 67.17
N TRP A 13 58.20 47.55 66.07
CA TRP A 13 57.49 47.41 64.75
C TRP A 13 58.00 46.15 64.07
N ILE A 14 57.09 45.14 63.93
CA ILE A 14 57.38 43.94 63.12
C ILE A 14 56.74 44.14 61.75
N ARG A 15 57.50 44.35 60.72
CA ARG A 15 57.09 44.45 59.38
C ARG A 15 57.25 43.14 58.64
N SER A 16 56.19 42.40 58.47
CA SER A 16 56.25 41.19 57.70
C SER A 16 56.04 41.54 56.22
N ILE A 17 57.01 41.23 55.38
CA ILE A 17 56.93 41.43 53.91
C ILE A 17 56.66 40.06 53.32
N ALA A 18 55.39 39.83 52.96
CA ALA A 18 55.02 38.65 52.18
C ALA A 18 55.12 38.97 50.66
N SER A 19 55.89 38.18 49.94
CA SER A 19 56.06 38.33 48.51
C SER A 19 54.74 37.98 47.80
N TYR A 20 53.96 38.96 47.38
CA TYR A 20 52.70 38.82 46.69
C TYR A 20 52.84 38.16 45.30
N GLY A 21 54.03 38.22 44.69
CA GLY A 21 54.32 37.70 43.38
C GLY A 21 54.30 36.18 43.26
N HIS A 22 54.49 35.46 44.36
CA HIS A 22 54.44 34.00 44.33
C HIS A 22 53.00 33.47 44.36
N TRP A 23 52.13 34.10 45.16
CA TRP A 23 50.73 33.72 45.25
C TRP A 23 49.93 34.07 43.99
N SER A 24 50.21 35.22 43.40
CA SER A 24 49.55 35.63 42.15
C SER A 24 49.87 34.65 40.98
N ARG A 25 51.11 34.17 40.88
CA ARG A 25 51.51 33.21 39.86
C ARG A 25 50.84 31.84 40.05
N ILE A 26 50.67 31.40 41.27
CA ILE A 26 49.96 30.16 41.59
C ILE A 26 48.47 30.31 41.17
N LEU A 27 47.82 31.41 41.53
CA LEU A 27 46.43 31.72 41.19
C LEU A 27 46.25 31.79 39.67
N TYR A 28 47.13 32.47 38.92
CA TYR A 28 47.09 32.51 37.47
C TYR A 28 47.24 31.12 36.83
N ASN A 29 48.16 30.30 37.32
CA ASN A 29 48.32 28.94 36.83
C ASN A 29 47.09 28.06 37.12
N MET A 30 46.49 28.20 38.30
CA MET A 30 45.25 27.51 38.64
C MET A 30 44.08 27.95 37.71
N LEU A 31 43.94 29.24 37.48
CA LEU A 31 42.91 29.78 36.55
C LEU A 31 43.08 29.29 35.13
N TRP A 32 44.32 29.23 34.63
CA TRP A 32 44.62 28.65 33.32
C TRP A 32 44.31 27.16 33.22
N ILE A 33 44.63 26.40 34.27
CA ILE A 33 44.30 24.97 34.35
C ILE A 33 42.79 24.79 34.33
N PHE A 34 42.04 25.56 35.10
CA PHE A 34 40.59 25.49 35.11
C PHE A 34 40.00 25.96 33.78
N ALA A 35 40.54 27.01 33.17
CA ALA A 35 40.07 27.53 31.87
C ALA A 35 40.22 26.51 30.74
N VAL A 36 41.20 25.61 30.82
CA VAL A 36 41.44 24.55 29.84
C VAL A 36 40.67 23.26 30.20
N LEU A 37 40.75 22.81 31.45
CA LEU A 37 40.14 21.56 31.89
C LEU A 37 38.59 21.63 31.88
N PHE A 38 38.01 22.75 32.29
CA PHE A 38 36.56 22.89 32.39
C PHE A 38 35.85 22.70 31.03
N PRO A 39 36.22 23.40 29.94
CA PRO A 39 35.61 23.18 28.65
C PRO A 39 35.83 21.75 28.10
N ILE A 40 37.01 21.15 28.38
CA ILE A 40 37.29 19.77 27.96
C ILE A 40 36.35 18.80 28.67
N THR A 41 36.17 18.93 29.99
CA THR A 41 35.29 18.02 30.74
C THR A 41 33.81 18.22 30.32
N VAL A 42 33.39 19.44 30.07
CA VAL A 42 32.02 19.74 29.52
C VAL A 42 31.86 19.10 28.16
N PHE A 43 32.83 19.22 27.26
CA PHE A 43 32.78 18.66 25.94
C PHE A 43 32.74 17.11 26.01
N ILE A 44 33.57 16.48 26.79
CA ILE A 44 33.58 15.03 26.97
C ILE A 44 32.25 14.55 27.54
N SER A 45 31.71 15.22 28.57
CA SER A 45 30.47 14.83 29.20
C SER A 45 29.27 15.00 28.23
N ALA A 46 29.24 16.09 27.43
CA ALA A 46 28.25 16.31 26.40
C ALA A 46 28.31 15.26 25.28
N PHE A 47 29.53 14.92 24.85
CA PHE A 47 29.76 13.90 23.83
C PHE A 47 29.31 12.50 24.29
N VAL A 48 29.72 12.10 25.50
CA VAL A 48 29.28 10.83 26.08
C VAL A 48 27.76 10.82 26.29
N GLY A 49 27.19 11.90 26.85
CA GLY A 49 25.76 12.03 27.08
C GLY A 49 24.97 11.92 25.77
N TYR A 50 25.45 12.58 24.69
CA TYR A 50 24.83 12.47 23.37
C TYR A 50 24.81 11.04 22.84
N HIS A 51 25.91 10.30 22.95
CA HIS A 51 26.01 8.91 22.50
C HIS A 51 25.13 7.96 23.30
N ILE A 52 25.09 8.13 24.61
CA ILE A 52 24.21 7.35 25.49
C ILE A 52 22.74 7.61 25.14
N LEU A 53 22.34 8.88 25.01
CA LEU A 53 20.97 9.26 24.70
C LEU A 53 20.53 8.77 23.32
N LYS A 54 21.39 8.90 22.31
CA LYS A 54 21.14 8.39 20.97
C LYS A 54 20.92 6.87 20.97
N LYS A 55 21.74 6.12 21.68
CA LYS A 55 21.62 4.66 21.81
C LYS A 55 20.36 4.26 22.59
N ALA A 56 20.04 4.99 23.65
CA ALA A 56 18.86 4.73 24.47
C ALA A 56 17.55 5.02 23.73
N LEU A 57 17.50 6.02 22.83
CA LEU A 57 16.30 6.36 22.06
C LEU A 57 16.15 5.58 20.76
N GLN A 58 17.15 4.84 20.31
CA GLN A 58 17.11 4.06 19.07
C GLN A 58 15.90 3.11 18.98
N PRO A 59 15.49 2.37 20.03
CA PRO A 59 14.34 1.50 20.00
C PRO A 59 13.03 2.23 19.68
N ILE A 60 12.85 3.46 20.18
CA ILE A 60 11.66 4.27 19.90
C ILE A 60 11.53 4.61 18.41
N TYR A 61 12.66 4.96 17.77
CA TYR A 61 12.67 5.20 16.33
C TYR A 61 12.30 3.95 15.54
N THR A 62 12.83 2.78 15.93
CA THR A 62 12.49 1.50 15.29
C THR A 62 11.01 1.18 15.40
N ILE A 63 10.39 1.37 16.57
CA ILE A 63 8.95 1.18 16.77
C ILE A 63 8.15 2.16 15.92
N SER A 64 8.55 3.44 15.88
CA SER A 64 7.87 4.47 15.09
C SER A 64 7.92 4.18 13.59
N ASP A 65 9.08 3.78 13.08
CA ASP A 65 9.25 3.47 11.66
C ASP A 65 8.49 2.21 11.28
N MET A 66 8.47 1.18 12.13
CA MET A 66 7.67 -0.02 11.92
C MET A 66 6.16 0.30 11.95
N ALA A 67 5.70 1.15 12.87
CA ALA A 67 4.31 1.60 12.91
C ALA A 67 3.90 2.34 11.63
N LYS A 68 4.79 3.17 11.08
CA LYS A 68 4.59 3.82 9.78
C LYS A 68 4.54 2.80 8.65
N GLU A 69 5.48 1.87 8.61
CA GLU A 69 5.52 0.83 7.57
C GLU A 69 4.24 -0.02 7.58
N ILE A 70 3.74 -0.41 8.75
CA ILE A 70 2.47 -1.13 8.90
C ILE A 70 1.28 -0.26 8.43
N SER A 71 1.32 1.04 8.66
CA SER A 71 0.28 1.97 8.19
C SER A 71 0.21 2.06 6.66
N PHE A 72 1.33 1.92 5.96
CA PHE A 72 1.42 2.00 4.49
C PHE A 72 1.38 0.64 3.79
N SER A 73 1.93 -0.39 4.42
CA SER A 73 1.94 -1.76 3.90
C SER A 73 1.37 -2.70 4.97
N VAL A 74 0.32 -3.44 4.64
CA VAL A 74 -0.35 -4.39 5.57
C VAL A 74 0.56 -5.59 5.90
N ASN A 75 1.88 -5.38 6.03
CA ASN A 75 2.81 -6.45 6.41
C ASN A 75 2.89 -6.57 7.93
N LEU A 76 2.04 -7.42 8.49
CA LEU A 76 1.98 -7.70 9.92
C LEU A 76 2.96 -8.80 10.38
N SER A 77 3.79 -9.36 9.50
CA SER A 77 4.72 -10.45 9.86
C SER A 77 5.99 -9.97 10.57
N LYS A 78 6.33 -8.68 10.43
CA LYS A 78 7.51 -8.12 11.07
C LYS A 78 7.31 -8.01 12.58
N ARG A 79 8.37 -8.28 13.33
CA ARG A 79 8.41 -8.12 14.80
C ARG A 79 9.61 -7.27 15.19
N ILE A 80 9.47 -6.56 16.29
CA ILE A 80 10.56 -5.85 16.91
C ILE A 80 11.39 -6.86 17.67
N GLU A 81 12.70 -6.93 17.37
CA GLU A 81 13.63 -7.75 18.14
C GLU A 81 13.77 -7.15 19.54
N THR A 82 13.38 -7.91 20.54
CA THR A 82 13.59 -7.54 21.93
C THR A 82 14.97 -7.98 22.37
N SER A 83 15.79 -7.02 22.81
CA SER A 83 17.04 -7.37 23.51
C SER A 83 16.69 -8.05 24.84
N ASN A 84 17.49 -9.02 25.27
CA ASN A 84 17.32 -9.75 26.56
C ASN A 84 17.46 -8.86 27.80
N THR A 85 17.49 -7.54 27.65
CA THR A 85 17.49 -6.57 28.73
C THR A 85 16.06 -6.34 29.16
N HIS A 86 15.71 -6.70 30.40
CA HIS A 86 14.41 -6.45 31.02
C HIS A 86 14.26 -4.94 31.34
N ASP A 87 14.30 -4.10 30.33
CA ASP A 87 14.13 -2.65 30.46
C ASP A 87 12.73 -2.20 29.96
N GLU A 88 12.38 -0.97 30.20
CA GLU A 88 11.09 -0.38 29.83
C GLU A 88 10.83 -0.46 28.32
N PHE A 89 11.89 -0.47 27.51
CA PHE A 89 11.81 -0.59 26.07
C PHE A 89 11.46 -2.01 25.61
N SER A 90 11.93 -3.02 26.31
CA SER A 90 11.58 -4.41 26.07
C SER A 90 10.09 -4.65 26.34
N TYR A 91 9.54 -4.11 27.45
CA TYR A 91 8.10 -4.16 27.71
C TYR A 91 7.27 -3.45 26.63
N LEU A 92 7.74 -2.30 26.13
CA LEU A 92 7.05 -1.57 25.05
C LEU A 92 7.06 -2.36 23.74
N ALA A 93 8.21 -2.97 23.39
CA ALA A 93 8.35 -3.80 22.21
C ALA A 93 7.45 -5.05 22.28
N ASP A 94 7.37 -5.70 23.44
CA ASP A 94 6.51 -6.86 23.68
C ASP A 94 5.02 -6.50 23.59
N ALA A 95 4.62 -5.35 24.16
CA ALA A 95 3.26 -4.85 24.06
C ALA A 95 2.90 -4.56 22.59
N PHE A 96 3.81 -3.93 21.83
CA PHE A 96 3.63 -3.65 20.42
C PHE A 96 3.56 -4.94 19.58
N ASN A 97 4.46 -5.90 19.80
CA ASN A 97 4.43 -7.20 19.15
C ASN A 97 3.14 -7.97 19.45
N SER A 98 2.65 -7.89 20.70
CA SER A 98 1.36 -8.50 21.09
C SER A 98 0.18 -7.85 20.39
N MET A 99 0.19 -6.53 20.22
CA MET A 99 -0.83 -5.81 19.46
C MET A 99 -0.82 -6.23 17.99
N ILE A 100 0.35 -6.29 17.36
CA ILE A 100 0.48 -6.76 15.97
C ILE A 100 -0.02 -8.19 15.82
N ALA A 101 0.33 -9.09 16.75
CA ALA A 101 -0.14 -10.49 16.71
C ALA A 101 -1.67 -10.60 16.84
N LYS A 102 -2.29 -9.75 17.65
CA LYS A 102 -3.76 -9.68 17.73
C LYS A 102 -4.40 -9.16 16.46
N LEU A 103 -3.81 -8.14 15.84
CA LEU A 103 -4.24 -7.61 14.55
C LEU A 103 -4.11 -8.66 13.45
N GLU A 104 -2.98 -9.32 13.33
CA GLU A 104 -2.73 -10.42 12.39
C GLU A 104 -3.78 -11.52 12.52
N LYS A 105 -4.02 -11.99 13.75
CA LYS A 105 -5.03 -13.00 14.03
C LYS A 105 -6.47 -12.53 13.71
N SER A 106 -6.76 -11.25 13.91
CA SER A 106 -8.07 -10.67 13.55
C SER A 106 -8.27 -10.63 12.03
N PHE A 107 -7.26 -10.24 11.27
CA PHE A 107 -7.28 -10.26 9.82
C PHE A 107 -7.37 -11.68 9.25
N GLU A 108 -6.65 -12.66 9.84
CA GLU A 108 -6.77 -14.07 9.44
C GLU A 108 -8.19 -14.60 9.66
N LYS A 109 -8.81 -14.29 10.79
CA LYS A 109 -10.19 -14.66 11.06
C LYS A 109 -11.18 -14.02 10.09
N GLU A 110 -11.04 -12.74 9.79
CA GLU A 110 -11.88 -12.04 8.82
C GLU A 110 -11.75 -12.65 7.42
N LYS A 111 -10.50 -12.98 7.02
CA LYS A 111 -10.20 -13.66 5.76
C LYS A 111 -10.86 -15.04 5.71
N GLN A 112 -10.69 -15.85 6.75
CA GLN A 112 -11.30 -17.17 6.84
C GLN A 112 -12.83 -17.07 6.76
N PHE A 113 -13.44 -16.18 7.53
CA PHE A 113 -14.89 -15.95 7.50
C PHE A 113 -15.38 -15.58 6.10
N THR A 114 -14.67 -14.66 5.41
CA THR A 114 -15.01 -14.25 4.05
C THR A 114 -14.90 -15.40 3.06
N SER A 115 -13.86 -16.24 3.20
CA SER A 115 -13.67 -17.42 2.36
C SER A 115 -14.77 -18.45 2.57
N ASP A 116 -15.08 -18.75 3.83
CA ASP A 116 -16.11 -19.75 4.19
C ASP A 116 -17.50 -19.29 3.72
N ALA A 117 -17.85 -18.02 4.01
CA ALA A 117 -19.11 -17.44 3.55
C ALA A 117 -19.27 -17.49 2.03
N ALA A 118 -18.21 -17.19 1.29
CA ALA A 118 -18.26 -17.22 -0.15
C ALA A 118 -18.35 -18.65 -0.71
N HIS A 119 -17.74 -19.65 -0.07
CA HIS A 119 -17.94 -21.06 -0.44
C HIS A 119 -19.38 -21.51 -0.18
N GLU A 120 -19.93 -21.17 0.98
CA GLU A 120 -21.30 -21.51 1.35
C GLU A 120 -22.36 -20.81 0.48
N LEU A 121 -22.05 -19.63 -0.06
CA LEU A 121 -22.93 -18.93 -1.00
C LEU A 121 -22.84 -19.46 -2.43
N ARG A 122 -21.69 -19.98 -2.87
CA ARG A 122 -21.53 -20.48 -4.23
C ARG A 122 -22.47 -21.65 -4.54
N THR A 123 -22.59 -22.58 -3.62
CA THR A 123 -23.41 -23.78 -3.80
C THR A 123 -24.89 -23.47 -4.07
N PRO A 124 -25.63 -22.73 -3.23
CA PRO A 124 -27.03 -22.39 -3.50
C PRO A 124 -27.19 -21.54 -4.76
N ILE A 125 -26.26 -20.65 -5.07
CA ILE A 125 -26.29 -19.85 -6.29
C ILE A 125 -26.20 -20.76 -7.53
N SER A 126 -25.27 -21.72 -7.56
CA SER A 126 -25.14 -22.66 -8.68
C SER A 126 -26.38 -23.53 -8.85
N VAL A 127 -27.04 -23.92 -7.75
CA VAL A 127 -28.31 -24.67 -7.81
C VAL A 127 -29.41 -23.80 -8.45
N ILE A 128 -29.56 -22.53 -8.05
CA ILE A 128 -30.56 -21.62 -8.63
C ILE A 128 -30.28 -21.40 -10.13
N GLN A 129 -29.01 -21.21 -10.51
CA GLN A 129 -28.62 -21.07 -11.92
C GLN A 129 -29.03 -22.28 -12.74
N SER A 130 -28.65 -23.48 -12.26
CA SER A 130 -29.00 -24.74 -12.97
C SER A 130 -30.52 -24.94 -13.13
N HIS A 131 -31.30 -24.56 -12.10
CA HIS A 131 -32.77 -24.62 -12.21
C HIS A 131 -33.32 -23.57 -13.21
N CYS A 132 -32.75 -22.38 -13.27
CA CYS A 132 -33.13 -21.37 -14.25
C CYS A 132 -32.82 -21.87 -15.69
N GLU A 133 -31.61 -22.42 -15.88
CA GLU A 133 -31.18 -23.00 -17.17
C GLU A 133 -32.16 -24.13 -17.60
N TYR A 134 -32.44 -25.08 -16.70
CA TYR A 134 -33.40 -26.14 -16.98
C TYR A 134 -34.80 -25.60 -17.37
N CYS A 135 -35.30 -24.58 -16.66
CA CYS A 135 -36.58 -23.96 -16.98
C CYS A 135 -36.59 -23.29 -18.36
N LEU A 136 -35.49 -22.57 -18.72
CA LEU A 136 -35.38 -21.84 -19.99
C LEU A 136 -35.20 -22.78 -21.19
N ASP A 137 -34.50 -23.90 -21.01
CA ASP A 137 -34.16 -24.82 -22.10
C ASP A 137 -35.21 -25.93 -22.30
N GLU A 138 -35.71 -26.52 -21.20
CA GLU A 138 -36.51 -27.76 -21.28
C GLU A 138 -38.00 -27.51 -21.14
N LEU A 139 -38.46 -26.37 -20.59
CA LEU A 139 -39.87 -26.10 -20.34
C LEU A 139 -40.50 -25.19 -21.39
N LYS A 140 -41.75 -25.53 -21.79
CA LYS A 140 -42.56 -24.64 -22.59
C LYS A 140 -43.15 -23.53 -21.74
N LEU A 141 -42.45 -22.41 -21.69
CA LEU A 141 -42.83 -21.25 -20.88
C LEU A 141 -43.62 -20.26 -21.73
N THR A 142 -44.54 -19.52 -21.08
CA THR A 142 -45.09 -18.29 -21.68
C THR A 142 -44.04 -17.19 -21.70
N ASP A 143 -44.15 -16.25 -22.65
CA ASP A 143 -43.13 -15.19 -22.82
C ASP A 143 -42.90 -14.39 -21.52
N SER A 144 -43.97 -14.11 -20.76
CA SER A 144 -43.89 -13.41 -19.49
C SER A 144 -43.10 -14.20 -18.43
N VAL A 145 -43.30 -15.52 -18.32
CA VAL A 145 -42.60 -16.37 -17.35
C VAL A 145 -41.14 -16.54 -17.78
N ARG A 146 -40.89 -16.65 -19.08
CA ARG A 146 -39.52 -16.72 -19.60
C ARG A 146 -38.72 -15.46 -19.25
N GLU A 147 -39.31 -14.27 -19.44
CA GLU A 147 -38.67 -13.00 -19.11
C GLU A 147 -38.33 -12.90 -17.63
N GLU A 148 -39.21 -13.32 -16.72
CA GLU A 148 -38.95 -13.32 -15.28
C GLU A 148 -37.81 -14.31 -14.90
N ILE A 149 -37.79 -15.50 -15.50
CA ILE A 149 -36.71 -16.47 -15.24
C ILE A 149 -35.37 -15.98 -15.77
N GLU A 150 -35.33 -15.32 -16.93
CA GLU A 150 -34.12 -14.69 -17.46
C GLU A 150 -33.59 -13.59 -16.53
N ILE A 151 -34.49 -12.80 -15.91
CA ILE A 151 -34.11 -11.80 -14.93
C ILE A 151 -33.48 -12.48 -13.69
N ILE A 152 -34.08 -13.54 -13.19
CA ILE A 152 -33.55 -14.30 -12.04
C ILE A 152 -32.20 -14.90 -12.38
N TYR A 153 -32.05 -15.53 -13.55
CA TYR A 153 -30.79 -16.09 -14.03
C TYR A 153 -29.67 -15.02 -14.12
N LYS A 154 -29.94 -13.88 -14.73
CA LYS A 154 -29.00 -12.76 -14.82
C LYS A 154 -28.59 -12.26 -13.42
N LYS A 155 -29.54 -12.13 -12.49
CA LYS A 155 -29.25 -11.70 -11.12
C LYS A 155 -28.42 -12.75 -10.33
N THR A 156 -28.70 -14.01 -10.54
CA THR A 156 -27.98 -15.10 -9.87
C THR A 156 -26.56 -15.22 -10.41
N THR A 157 -26.37 -15.09 -11.74
CA THR A 157 -25.06 -15.01 -12.38
C THR A 157 -24.25 -13.85 -11.83
N TYR A 158 -24.87 -12.70 -11.68
CA TYR A 158 -24.28 -11.52 -11.08
C TYR A 158 -23.81 -11.78 -9.63
N ILE A 159 -24.62 -12.42 -8.80
CA ILE A 159 -24.25 -12.78 -7.41
C ILE A 159 -23.10 -13.81 -7.40
N GLY A 160 -23.12 -14.80 -8.28
CA GLY A 160 -22.04 -15.78 -8.45
C GLY A 160 -20.70 -15.16 -8.78
N GLN A 161 -20.67 -14.18 -9.67
CA GLN A 161 -19.48 -13.40 -9.99
C GLN A 161 -18.97 -12.59 -8.77
N LEU A 162 -19.88 -11.97 -7.99
CA LEU A 162 -19.57 -11.28 -6.73
C LEU A 162 -18.83 -12.19 -5.76
N VAL A 163 -19.42 -13.35 -5.49
CA VAL A 163 -18.88 -14.35 -4.56
C VAL A 163 -17.51 -14.83 -5.04
N SER A 164 -17.35 -15.07 -6.35
CA SER A 164 -16.07 -15.48 -6.93
C SER A 164 -14.99 -14.40 -6.79
N GLN A 165 -15.35 -13.13 -6.99
CA GLN A 165 -14.43 -12.00 -6.80
C GLN A 165 -14.06 -11.84 -5.32
N LEU A 166 -15.02 -11.98 -4.40
CA LEU A 166 -14.79 -11.93 -2.97
C LEU A 166 -13.81 -13.01 -2.50
N LEU A 167 -14.00 -14.25 -2.99
CA LEU A 167 -13.08 -15.38 -2.75
C LEU A 167 -11.66 -15.10 -3.21
N THR A 168 -11.52 -14.60 -4.43
CA THR A 168 -10.20 -14.28 -4.98
C THR A 168 -9.49 -13.25 -4.12
N ILE A 169 -10.21 -12.20 -3.69
CA ILE A 169 -9.67 -11.15 -2.84
C ILE A 169 -9.33 -11.67 -1.43
N SER A 170 -10.16 -12.54 -0.85
CA SER A 170 -9.94 -13.12 0.48
C SER A 170 -8.71 -14.06 0.51
N ARG A 171 -8.48 -14.82 -0.56
CA ARG A 171 -7.34 -15.73 -0.67
C ARG A 171 -6.02 -15.01 -0.93
N THR A 172 -6.08 -13.76 -1.34
CA THR A 172 -4.95 -12.99 -1.84
C THR A 172 -4.30 -12.12 -0.77
N ASP A 173 -3.61 -12.73 0.21
CA ASP A 173 -2.56 -12.03 0.94
C ASP A 173 -1.31 -11.95 0.08
N LYS A 174 -0.73 -10.76 -0.09
CA LYS A 174 0.51 -10.52 -0.86
C LYS A 174 1.66 -11.47 -0.48
N HIS A 175 1.65 -12.05 0.72
CA HIS A 175 2.74 -12.88 1.24
C HIS A 175 2.53 -14.39 1.13
N SER A 176 1.29 -14.87 0.96
CA SER A 176 0.99 -16.32 0.86
C SER A 176 0.62 -16.77 -0.54
N PHE A 177 0.26 -15.86 -1.43
CA PHE A 177 -0.07 -16.18 -2.81
C PHE A 177 1.18 -16.18 -3.68
N LYS A 178 1.54 -17.36 -4.21
CA LYS A 178 2.60 -17.50 -5.22
C LYS A 178 1.93 -17.60 -6.59
N PRO A 179 2.04 -16.56 -7.46
CA PRO A 179 1.55 -16.67 -8.82
C PRO A 179 2.27 -17.81 -9.55
N GLN A 180 1.55 -18.55 -10.36
CA GLN A 180 2.15 -19.53 -11.27
C GLN A 180 2.82 -18.75 -12.41
N LYS A 181 4.11 -18.47 -12.25
CA LYS A 181 4.87 -17.71 -13.25
C LYS A 181 5.20 -18.60 -14.43
N GLU A 182 4.70 -18.22 -15.58
CA GLU A 182 4.98 -18.82 -16.88
C GLU A 182 5.29 -17.71 -17.90
N GLU A 183 5.76 -18.09 -19.07
CA GLU A 183 5.95 -17.14 -20.17
C GLU A 183 4.59 -16.77 -20.77
N VAL A 184 4.24 -15.49 -20.67
CA VAL A 184 2.96 -14.95 -21.14
C VAL A 184 3.22 -13.95 -22.25
N ASP A 185 2.67 -14.22 -23.44
CA ASP A 185 2.62 -13.25 -24.53
C ASP A 185 1.45 -12.27 -24.31
N LEU A 186 1.80 -11.05 -23.95
CA LEU A 186 0.81 -9.99 -23.66
C LEU A 186 0.01 -9.60 -24.90
N THR A 187 0.57 -9.75 -26.11
CA THR A 187 -0.14 -9.41 -27.35
C THR A 187 -1.31 -10.35 -27.54
N LEU A 188 -1.05 -11.67 -27.50
CA LEU A 188 -2.10 -12.68 -27.64
C LEU A 188 -3.13 -12.60 -26.52
N LEU A 189 -2.67 -12.28 -25.29
CA LEU A 189 -3.56 -12.15 -24.15
C LEU A 189 -4.52 -10.96 -24.30
N ILE A 190 -4.02 -9.81 -24.75
CA ILE A 190 -4.84 -8.61 -25.00
C ILE A 190 -5.83 -8.87 -26.15
N GLU A 191 -5.38 -9.49 -27.25
CA GLU A 191 -6.24 -9.83 -28.37
C GLU A 191 -7.40 -10.74 -27.95
N SER A 192 -7.13 -11.78 -27.15
CA SER A 192 -8.16 -12.68 -26.62
C SER A 192 -9.20 -11.93 -25.76
N VAL A 193 -8.76 -11.00 -24.90
CA VAL A 193 -9.68 -10.21 -24.08
C VAL A 193 -10.50 -9.24 -24.93
N ILE A 194 -9.90 -8.64 -25.98
CA ILE A 194 -10.62 -7.77 -26.90
C ILE A 194 -11.71 -8.55 -27.62
N GLU A 195 -11.42 -9.76 -28.10
CA GLU A 195 -12.40 -10.63 -28.76
C GLU A 195 -13.58 -10.94 -27.83
N GLU A 196 -13.31 -11.31 -26.57
CA GLU A 196 -14.36 -11.56 -25.57
C GLU A 196 -15.26 -10.33 -25.32
N LEU A 197 -14.67 -9.12 -25.28
CA LEU A 197 -15.39 -7.90 -24.97
C LEU A 197 -16.00 -7.20 -26.20
N GLN A 198 -15.75 -7.71 -27.41
CA GLN A 198 -16.19 -7.09 -28.66
C GLN A 198 -17.72 -6.89 -28.73
N GLN A 199 -18.50 -7.89 -28.32
CA GLN A 199 -19.97 -7.79 -28.32
C GLN A 199 -20.46 -6.72 -27.35
N LYS A 200 -19.83 -6.63 -26.16
CA LYS A 200 -20.17 -5.63 -25.14
C LYS A 200 -19.84 -4.21 -25.62
N ALA A 201 -18.71 -4.04 -26.30
CA ALA A 201 -18.30 -2.76 -26.91
C ALA A 201 -19.23 -2.36 -28.02
N ALA A 202 -19.62 -3.31 -28.92
CA ALA A 202 -20.53 -3.09 -30.00
C ALA A 202 -21.93 -2.64 -29.54
N TYR A 203 -22.43 -3.18 -28.42
CA TYR A 203 -23.72 -2.75 -27.85
C TYR A 203 -23.76 -1.25 -27.50
N LYS A 204 -22.62 -0.67 -27.10
CA LYS A 204 -22.47 0.76 -26.81
C LYS A 204 -21.87 1.56 -27.99
N ASN A 205 -21.70 0.95 -29.15
CA ASN A 205 -21.00 1.52 -30.30
C ASN A 205 -19.60 2.04 -29.99
N ILE A 206 -18.87 1.35 -29.08
CA ILE A 206 -17.51 1.72 -28.69
C ILE A 206 -16.51 0.95 -29.57
N SER A 207 -15.53 1.68 -30.11
CA SER A 207 -14.44 1.09 -30.89
C SER A 207 -13.28 0.70 -29.97
N LEU A 208 -12.81 -0.55 -30.07
CA LEU A 208 -11.60 -1.03 -29.40
C LEU A 208 -10.44 -0.97 -30.40
N LEU A 209 -9.41 -0.17 -30.09
CA LEU A 209 -8.23 0.02 -30.93
C LEU A 209 -7.01 -0.48 -30.20
N PHE A 210 -6.33 -1.50 -30.76
CA PHE A 210 -5.14 -2.09 -30.15
C PHE A 210 -3.92 -1.81 -31.02
N GLU A 211 -2.87 -1.26 -30.40
CA GLU A 211 -1.58 -0.96 -31.03
C GLU A 211 -0.45 -1.36 -30.11
N TYR A 212 0.64 -1.87 -30.68
CA TYR A 212 1.85 -2.21 -29.94
C TYR A 212 3.11 -1.66 -30.63
N ILE A 213 4.05 -1.12 -29.83
CA ILE A 213 5.22 -0.41 -30.28
C ILE A 213 6.47 -0.84 -29.49
N PRO A 214 7.54 -1.30 -30.14
CA PRO A 214 7.70 -1.54 -31.59
C PRO A 214 6.99 -2.81 -32.07
N GLN A 215 6.48 -2.84 -33.29
CA GLN A 215 5.70 -3.95 -33.86
C GLN A 215 6.51 -5.26 -34.07
N ASN A 216 7.82 -5.18 -34.10
CA ASN A 216 8.70 -6.31 -34.41
C ASN A 216 9.36 -6.95 -33.16
N GLU A 217 8.88 -6.62 -31.95
CA GLU A 217 9.39 -7.21 -30.71
C GLU A 217 8.39 -8.14 -30.05
N SER A 218 8.89 -9.13 -29.33
CA SER A 218 8.06 -10.01 -28.51
C SER A 218 7.75 -9.35 -27.16
N TYR A 219 6.49 -9.42 -26.75
CA TYR A 219 5.98 -8.88 -25.49
C TYR A 219 5.75 -9.98 -24.45
N ILE A 220 6.73 -10.87 -24.32
CA ILE A 220 6.70 -11.98 -23.37
C ILE A 220 7.20 -11.49 -22.01
N ILE A 221 6.41 -11.77 -20.97
CA ILE A 221 6.77 -11.51 -19.56
C ILE A 221 6.61 -12.79 -18.73
N GLN A 222 7.25 -12.84 -17.56
CA GLN A 222 7.04 -13.90 -16.57
C GLN A 222 5.88 -13.54 -15.66
N GLY A 223 4.74 -14.23 -15.78
CA GLY A 223 3.53 -13.90 -15.03
C GLY A 223 2.54 -15.04 -14.95
N ASP A 224 1.45 -14.82 -14.22
CA ASP A 224 0.32 -15.73 -14.12
C ASP A 224 -0.72 -15.33 -15.16
N THR A 225 -0.90 -16.17 -16.20
CA THR A 225 -1.76 -15.91 -17.36
C THR A 225 -3.19 -15.57 -16.94
N MET A 226 -3.77 -16.34 -16.01
CA MET A 226 -5.16 -16.13 -15.58
C MET A 226 -5.36 -14.80 -14.84
N LEU A 227 -4.38 -14.44 -14.01
CA LEU A 227 -4.44 -13.16 -13.29
C LEU A 227 -4.19 -11.97 -14.22
N LEU A 228 -3.23 -12.06 -15.12
CA LEU A 228 -2.96 -11.01 -16.10
C LEU A 228 -4.15 -10.82 -17.05
N MET A 229 -4.77 -11.90 -17.53
CA MET A 229 -6.00 -11.84 -18.31
C MET A 229 -7.10 -11.11 -17.54
N ARG A 230 -7.31 -11.45 -16.28
CA ARG A 230 -8.32 -10.80 -15.43
C ARG A 230 -8.04 -9.31 -15.19
N MET A 231 -6.77 -8.94 -15.04
CA MET A 231 -6.35 -7.54 -14.92
C MET A 231 -6.70 -6.74 -16.18
N ILE A 232 -6.33 -7.25 -17.34
CA ILE A 232 -6.60 -6.60 -18.65
C ILE A 232 -8.10 -6.53 -18.89
N TYR A 233 -8.83 -7.62 -18.64
CA TYR A 233 -10.29 -7.67 -18.76
C TYR A 233 -10.96 -6.58 -17.91
N ASN A 234 -10.61 -6.47 -16.61
CA ASN A 234 -11.19 -5.46 -15.73
C ASN A 234 -10.92 -4.01 -16.21
N LEU A 235 -9.74 -3.74 -16.75
CA LEU A 235 -9.39 -2.40 -17.23
C LEU A 235 -10.15 -2.06 -18.51
N ILE A 236 -10.20 -2.98 -19.48
CA ILE A 236 -10.94 -2.75 -20.75
C ILE A 236 -12.44 -2.71 -20.49
N GLU A 237 -12.97 -3.60 -19.67
CA GLU A 237 -14.38 -3.61 -19.27
C GLU A 237 -14.79 -2.29 -18.59
N ASN A 238 -13.95 -1.74 -17.70
CA ASN A 238 -14.19 -0.44 -17.11
C ASN A 238 -14.22 0.68 -18.17
N ALA A 239 -13.28 0.67 -19.11
CA ALA A 239 -13.24 1.64 -20.20
C ALA A 239 -14.52 1.59 -21.06
N ILE A 240 -15.08 0.39 -21.33
CA ILE A 240 -16.36 0.22 -22.03
C ILE A 240 -17.54 0.69 -21.16
N ASN A 241 -17.56 0.30 -19.88
CA ASN A 241 -18.68 0.60 -18.98
C ASN A 241 -18.84 2.10 -18.74
N TYR A 242 -17.75 2.83 -18.59
CA TYR A 242 -17.71 4.27 -18.35
C TYR A 242 -17.46 5.10 -19.61
N GLY A 243 -17.26 4.44 -20.76
CA GLY A 243 -17.19 5.06 -22.06
C GLY A 243 -18.52 5.73 -22.47
N ILE A 244 -18.43 6.72 -23.35
CA ILE A 244 -19.60 7.35 -23.99
C ILE A 244 -20.07 6.51 -25.19
N ASN A 245 -21.36 6.58 -25.52
CA ASN A 245 -21.87 5.90 -26.70
C ASN A 245 -21.20 6.48 -27.97
N GLY A 246 -20.71 5.60 -28.84
CA GLY A 246 -19.92 5.99 -30.01
C GLY A 246 -18.46 6.40 -29.65
N GLY A 247 -18.01 6.06 -28.46
CA GLY A 247 -16.65 6.36 -27.99
C GLY A 247 -15.57 5.43 -28.51
N CYS A 248 -14.35 5.62 -27.98
CA CYS A 248 -13.18 4.82 -28.31
C CYS A 248 -12.41 4.40 -27.06
N VAL A 249 -11.90 3.19 -27.08
CA VAL A 249 -10.91 2.68 -26.13
C VAL A 249 -9.63 2.35 -26.88
N TRP A 250 -8.55 3.02 -26.52
CA TRP A 250 -7.21 2.77 -27.06
C TRP A 250 -6.44 1.89 -26.09
N ILE A 251 -5.92 0.78 -26.58
CA ILE A 251 -5.11 -0.17 -25.83
C ILE A 251 -3.73 -0.17 -26.48
N ASN A 252 -2.72 0.32 -25.76
CA ASN A 252 -1.36 0.41 -26.27
C ASN A 252 -0.44 -0.45 -25.43
N LEU A 253 0.40 -1.22 -26.11
CA LEU A 253 1.44 -2.03 -25.51
C LEU A 253 2.80 -1.45 -25.93
N ILE A 254 3.57 -0.96 -24.95
CA ILE A 254 4.83 -0.28 -25.20
C ILE A 254 5.94 -0.96 -24.43
N LYS A 255 6.99 -1.37 -25.14
CA LYS A 255 8.17 -1.96 -24.52
C LYS A 255 9.23 -0.90 -24.25
N ASN A 256 9.59 -0.76 -22.98
CA ASN A 256 10.68 0.09 -22.52
C ASN A 256 11.90 -0.77 -22.19
N GLN A 257 13.07 -0.15 -21.99
CA GLN A 257 14.31 -0.87 -21.68
C GLN A 257 14.25 -1.79 -20.45
N LYS A 258 13.35 -1.52 -19.50
CA LYS A 258 13.24 -2.27 -18.24
C LYS A 258 11.89 -2.93 -18.02
N ASN A 259 10.81 -2.35 -18.57
CA ASN A 259 9.43 -2.75 -18.28
C ASN A 259 8.60 -2.75 -19.57
N THR A 260 7.50 -3.46 -19.54
CA THR A 260 6.46 -3.40 -20.57
C THR A 260 5.26 -2.63 -20.02
N ASP A 261 4.86 -1.56 -20.69
CA ASP A 261 3.73 -0.73 -20.31
C ASP A 261 2.47 -1.12 -21.09
N ILE A 262 1.39 -1.41 -20.37
CA ILE A 262 0.05 -1.62 -20.91
C ILE A 262 -0.74 -0.33 -20.60
N ILE A 263 -1.13 0.40 -21.64
CA ILE A 263 -1.85 1.67 -21.51
C ILE A 263 -3.26 1.48 -22.05
N ILE A 264 -4.27 1.69 -21.21
CA ILE A 264 -5.68 1.62 -21.58
C ILE A 264 -6.28 3.00 -21.37
N LYS A 265 -6.71 3.64 -22.47
CA LYS A 265 -7.25 4.98 -22.49
C LYS A 265 -8.66 4.95 -23.06
N ASP A 266 -9.59 5.63 -22.41
CA ASP A 266 -10.95 5.89 -22.88
C ASP A 266 -11.21 7.39 -23.05
N ASN A 267 -12.26 7.72 -23.80
CA ASN A 267 -12.82 9.07 -23.90
C ASN A 267 -14.16 9.20 -23.18
N GLY A 268 -14.32 8.45 -22.09
CA GLY A 268 -15.54 8.37 -21.31
C GLY A 268 -15.77 9.56 -20.38
N ILE A 269 -16.59 9.32 -19.35
CA ILE A 269 -17.02 10.37 -18.41
C ILE A 269 -15.87 10.94 -17.57
N GLY A 270 -14.76 10.19 -17.41
CA GLY A 270 -13.65 10.57 -16.55
C GLY A 270 -13.96 10.43 -15.05
N ILE A 271 -12.97 10.75 -14.23
CA ILE A 271 -12.99 10.61 -12.76
C ILE A 271 -12.57 11.94 -12.14
N GLU A 272 -13.32 12.42 -11.16
CA GLU A 272 -12.98 13.61 -10.38
C GLU A 272 -11.74 13.36 -9.50
N LYS A 273 -10.95 14.40 -9.29
CA LYS A 273 -9.67 14.31 -8.56
C LYS A 273 -9.80 13.73 -7.16
N GLU A 274 -10.90 14.04 -6.46
CA GLU A 274 -11.18 13.56 -5.09
C GLU A 274 -11.44 12.05 -5.00
N HIS A 275 -11.74 11.40 -6.13
CA HIS A 275 -12.02 9.97 -6.22
C HIS A 275 -10.79 9.14 -6.64
N LEU A 276 -9.75 9.76 -7.25
CA LEU A 276 -8.60 9.05 -7.82
C LEU A 276 -7.85 8.17 -6.81
N ASP A 277 -7.74 8.60 -5.57
CA ASP A 277 -7.12 7.80 -4.51
C ASP A 277 -8.05 6.71 -3.97
N LYS A 278 -9.37 6.92 -4.07
CA LYS A 278 -10.40 6.05 -3.51
C LYS A 278 -10.80 4.91 -4.43
N ILE A 279 -10.62 5.05 -5.76
CA ILE A 279 -11.01 4.01 -6.74
C ILE A 279 -10.31 2.67 -6.54
N TRP A 280 -9.20 2.64 -5.81
CA TRP A 280 -8.45 1.43 -5.45
C TRP A 280 -9.03 0.69 -4.25
N ASN A 281 -9.95 1.34 -3.50
CA ASN A 281 -10.58 0.74 -2.34
C ASN A 281 -11.65 -0.27 -2.77
N ARG A 282 -11.73 -1.38 -2.05
CA ARG A 282 -12.75 -2.42 -2.28
C ARG A 282 -14.16 -1.83 -2.09
N PHE A 283 -15.09 -2.18 -2.97
CA PHE A 283 -16.50 -1.73 -2.97
C PHE A 283 -16.70 -0.23 -3.18
N TYR A 284 -15.62 0.50 -3.53
CA TYR A 284 -15.74 1.92 -3.81
C TYR A 284 -16.31 2.17 -5.20
N ARG A 285 -17.28 3.07 -5.28
CA ARG A 285 -17.92 3.54 -6.53
C ARG A 285 -18.18 5.03 -6.41
N VAL A 286 -17.92 5.78 -7.48
CA VAL A 286 -18.15 7.23 -7.53
C VAL A 286 -19.66 7.52 -7.46
N ASP A 287 -20.49 6.78 -8.21
CA ASP A 287 -21.95 6.90 -8.21
C ASP A 287 -22.61 5.56 -7.84
N LYS A 288 -23.35 5.54 -6.74
CA LYS A 288 -24.14 4.37 -6.30
C LYS A 288 -25.47 4.22 -7.10
N SER A 289 -25.93 5.28 -7.80
CA SER A 289 -27.25 5.35 -8.38
C SER A 289 -27.32 5.16 -9.90
N ARG A 290 -26.26 5.44 -10.65
CA ARG A 290 -26.27 5.47 -12.11
C ARG A 290 -26.11 4.14 -12.84
N SER A 291 -25.75 3.09 -12.14
CA SER A 291 -25.57 1.77 -12.78
C SER A 291 -26.08 0.66 -11.85
N ALA A 292 -27.40 0.54 -11.72
CA ALA A 292 -28.03 -0.62 -11.11
C ALA A 292 -27.78 -1.87 -11.99
N GLY A 293 -26.55 -2.38 -12.02
CA GLY A 293 -26.19 -3.59 -12.77
C GLY A 293 -24.72 -3.73 -13.18
N GLU A 294 -23.93 -2.69 -13.21
CA GLU A 294 -22.58 -2.74 -13.78
C GLU A 294 -21.50 -2.51 -12.70
N GLY A 295 -20.95 -3.61 -12.14
CA GLY A 295 -19.72 -3.64 -11.36
C GLY A 295 -19.84 -3.41 -9.85
N PHE A 296 -19.04 -4.17 -9.09
CA PHE A 296 -19.10 -4.25 -7.61
C PHE A 296 -18.12 -3.28 -6.91
N GLY A 297 -17.37 -2.48 -7.65
CA GLY A 297 -16.26 -1.71 -7.08
C GLY A 297 -15.07 -2.59 -6.62
N LEU A 298 -14.96 -3.80 -7.16
CA LEU A 298 -13.88 -4.74 -6.86
C LEU A 298 -12.84 -4.83 -7.98
N GLY A 299 -13.18 -4.44 -9.21
CA GLY A 299 -12.31 -4.60 -10.39
C GLY A 299 -10.98 -3.89 -10.24
N LEU A 300 -10.98 -2.59 -9.90
CA LEU A 300 -9.73 -1.82 -9.78
C LEU A 300 -8.88 -2.23 -8.56
N SER A 301 -9.49 -2.63 -7.46
CA SER A 301 -8.76 -3.19 -6.32
C SER A 301 -8.09 -4.52 -6.67
N MET A 302 -8.72 -5.35 -7.51
CA MET A 302 -8.15 -6.58 -8.06
C MET A 302 -7.00 -6.26 -9.03
N VAL A 303 -7.17 -5.28 -9.92
CA VAL A 303 -6.11 -4.83 -10.84
C VAL A 303 -4.87 -4.44 -10.04
N ARG A 304 -5.01 -3.57 -9.03
CA ARG A 304 -3.89 -3.15 -8.18
C ARG A 304 -3.21 -4.32 -7.50
N PHE A 305 -4.00 -5.25 -6.95
CA PHE A 305 -3.47 -6.46 -6.35
C PHE A 305 -2.63 -7.28 -7.35
N ILE A 306 -3.17 -7.55 -8.57
CA ILE A 306 -2.47 -8.33 -9.59
C ILE A 306 -1.17 -7.67 -10.01
N VAL A 307 -1.17 -6.35 -10.21
CA VAL A 307 0.04 -5.57 -10.52
C VAL A 307 1.09 -5.70 -9.41
N ASP A 308 0.66 -5.55 -8.15
CA ASP A 308 1.55 -5.63 -6.99
C ASP A 308 2.21 -7.01 -6.84
N ILE A 309 1.50 -8.14 -7.07
CA ILE A 309 2.09 -9.49 -6.96
C ILE A 309 3.02 -9.84 -8.12
N HIS A 310 2.87 -9.15 -9.27
CA HIS A 310 3.80 -9.25 -10.39
C HIS A 310 5.00 -8.31 -10.25
N GLY A 311 5.05 -7.50 -9.18
CA GLY A 311 6.15 -6.55 -8.91
C GLY A 311 6.10 -5.30 -9.79
N GLY A 312 4.96 -5.04 -10.43
CA GLY A 312 4.73 -3.90 -11.30
C GLY A 312 4.24 -2.66 -10.57
N SER A 313 3.85 -1.66 -11.36
CA SER A 313 3.20 -0.44 -10.87
C SER A 313 2.02 -0.05 -11.74
N ILE A 314 1.04 0.62 -11.15
CA ILE A 314 -0.13 1.15 -11.87
C ILE A 314 -0.34 2.62 -11.56
N ALA A 315 -0.60 3.40 -12.60
CA ALA A 315 -0.92 4.82 -12.52
C ALA A 315 -2.25 5.10 -13.22
N VAL A 316 -2.96 6.15 -12.76
CA VAL A 316 -4.19 6.64 -13.37
C VAL A 316 -4.09 8.13 -13.63
N LYS A 317 -4.51 8.56 -14.82
CA LYS A 317 -4.73 9.97 -15.19
C LYS A 317 -6.14 10.11 -15.71
N SER A 318 -6.93 11.00 -15.13
CA SER A 318 -8.31 11.22 -15.54
C SER A 318 -8.71 12.67 -15.40
N LYS A 319 -9.63 13.10 -16.27
CA LYS A 319 -10.26 14.40 -16.20
C LYS A 319 -11.74 14.25 -16.56
N PRO A 320 -12.66 14.77 -15.74
CA PRO A 320 -14.09 14.74 -16.02
C PRO A 320 -14.43 15.27 -17.41
N GLY A 321 -15.22 14.51 -18.17
CA GLY A 321 -15.62 14.80 -19.54
C GLY A 321 -14.57 14.56 -20.62
N TYR A 322 -13.36 14.11 -20.26
CA TYR A 322 -12.27 13.83 -21.24
C TYR A 322 -11.84 12.36 -21.24
N GLY A 323 -12.27 11.57 -20.24
CA GLY A 323 -11.94 10.17 -20.11
C GLY A 323 -10.84 9.86 -19.11
N THR A 324 -10.40 8.60 -19.12
CA THR A 324 -9.43 8.05 -18.18
C THR A 324 -8.31 7.31 -18.92
N THR A 325 -7.12 7.34 -18.35
CA THR A 325 -5.97 6.57 -18.83
C THR A 325 -5.38 5.80 -17.65
N PHE A 326 -5.38 4.49 -17.75
CA PHE A 326 -4.63 3.60 -16.85
C PHE A 326 -3.33 3.17 -17.51
N THR A 327 -2.23 3.21 -16.78
CA THR A 327 -0.91 2.74 -17.23
C THR A 327 -0.42 1.70 -16.24
N VAL A 328 -0.23 0.47 -16.70
CA VAL A 328 0.34 -0.66 -15.94
C VAL A 328 1.73 -0.90 -16.48
N SER A 329 2.74 -0.90 -15.61
CA SER A 329 4.14 -1.22 -15.92
C SER A 329 4.51 -2.54 -15.24
N LEU A 330 4.88 -3.54 -16.03
CA LEU A 330 5.25 -4.90 -15.61
C LEU A 330 6.69 -5.22 -15.96
#